data_672a47c510f47fe722c749eca3dfb21a
#
_entry.id   672a47c510f47fe722c749eca3dfb21a
#
_cell.length_a   1.000
_cell.length_b   1.000
_cell.length_c   1.000
_cell.angle_alpha   90.00
_cell.angle_beta   90.00
_cell.angle_gamma   90.00
#
_symmetry.space_group_name_H-M   'P 1'
#
loop_
_entity.id
_entity.type
_entity.pdbx_description
1 polymer ?
#
loop_
_entity_poly.entity_id
_entity_poly.type
_entity_poly.pdbx_seq_one_letter_code
_entity_poly.pdbx_strand_id
1 'polypeptide(L)'
;MELLFDHTLGKQEHQDLVICRPMAIVDMDEEHEALERGWLALDHPVMNREVFYQSRSTRINLDLYRPRYKSHTHKGQEIGLKIIDASEMVKLLGLPHIYKLYMERKKFGVDYDPFSHYNARDQFMIFYTGTADNILGFTKQKRYRYEDEHYSTIDTYDSKDLAGLESVIHANTVPISDITLDMEIEWAANNYISHFYMGSGYELSSEYKANYRGFEWWTGTEWSRNKKQYRR
;
A
#
# COMPACT_ATOMS: atom_id res chain seq x y z
N MET A 1 -5.46 13.21 19.61
CA MET A 1 -5.43 11.76 19.30
C MET A 1 -6.07 10.95 20.41
N GLU A 2 -7.10 10.17 20.10
CA GLU A 2 -7.79 9.27 21.04
C GLU A 2 -7.30 7.83 20.81
N LEU A 3 -6.73 7.18 21.85
CA LEU A 3 -6.20 5.83 21.74
C LEU A 3 -7.30 4.78 21.92
N LEU A 4 -7.32 3.81 21.03
CA LEU A 4 -8.19 2.65 21.06
C LEU A 4 -7.34 1.38 21.02
N PHE A 5 -7.87 0.30 21.57
CA PHE A 5 -7.19 -0.99 21.54
C PHE A 5 -8.14 -2.04 20.97
N ASP A 6 -7.73 -2.59 19.83
CA ASP A 6 -8.41 -3.73 19.22
C ASP A 6 -7.75 -5.03 19.70
N HIS A 7 -8.56 -6.03 20.01
CA HIS A 7 -8.09 -7.32 20.48
C HIS A 7 -8.55 -8.41 19.53
N THR A 8 -7.60 -9.11 18.94
CA THR A 8 -7.88 -10.26 18.09
C THR A 8 -7.37 -11.52 18.77
N LEU A 9 -8.17 -12.57 18.81
CA LEU A 9 -7.73 -13.89 19.23
C LEU A 9 -7.01 -14.57 18.07
N GLY A 10 -5.72 -14.81 18.22
CA GLY A 10 -4.91 -15.57 17.28
C GLY A 10 -4.61 -16.99 17.83
N LYS A 11 -4.38 -17.94 16.95
CA LYS A 11 -3.86 -19.26 17.32
C LYS A 11 -2.46 -19.43 16.77
N GLN A 12 -1.52 -19.75 17.64
CA GLN A 12 -0.21 -20.24 17.27
C GLN A 12 -0.03 -21.64 17.84
N GLU A 13 0.60 -22.52 17.11
CA GLU A 13 0.67 -24.01 17.21
C GLU A 13 0.25 -24.69 18.52
N HIS A 14 0.25 -24.09 19.67
CA HIS A 14 -0.20 -24.65 20.95
C HIS A 14 -0.66 -23.60 21.97
N GLN A 15 -0.85 -22.35 21.54
CA GLN A 15 -1.25 -21.27 22.46
C GLN A 15 -2.31 -20.36 21.82
N ASP A 16 -3.31 -20.03 22.60
CA ASP A 16 -4.21 -18.92 22.27
C ASP A 16 -3.48 -17.62 22.57
N LEU A 17 -3.33 -16.78 21.56
CA LEU A 17 -2.69 -15.47 21.67
C LEU A 17 -3.73 -14.36 21.62
N VAL A 18 -3.63 -13.41 22.54
CA VAL A 18 -4.33 -12.14 22.42
C VAL A 18 -3.40 -11.17 21.69
N ILE A 19 -3.74 -10.84 20.46
CA ILE A 19 -3.01 -9.83 19.70
C ILE A 19 -3.70 -8.50 19.94
N CYS A 20 -3.01 -7.58 20.61
CA CYS A 20 -3.47 -6.22 20.79
C CYS A 20 -2.88 -5.33 19.71
N ARG A 21 -3.74 -4.69 18.91
CA ARG A 21 -3.34 -3.69 17.94
C ARG A 21 -3.68 -2.31 18.49
N PRO A 22 -2.66 -1.46 18.75
CA PRO A 22 -2.91 -0.07 19.08
C PRO A 22 -3.55 0.64 17.90
N MET A 23 -4.67 1.29 18.14
CA MET A 23 -5.39 2.10 17.17
C MET A 23 -5.62 3.48 17.75
N ALA A 24 -5.80 4.47 16.91
CA ALA A 24 -6.07 5.83 17.33
C ALA A 24 -7.06 6.50 16.36
N ILE A 25 -7.98 7.28 16.91
CA ILE A 25 -8.69 8.30 16.14
C ILE A 25 -7.79 9.54 16.16
N VAL A 26 -7.43 10.02 14.98
CA VAL A 26 -6.48 11.12 14.79
C VAL A 26 -7.22 12.26 14.09
N ASP A 27 -7.13 13.44 14.66
CA ASP A 27 -7.69 14.65 14.06
C ASP A 27 -6.80 15.11 12.88
N MET A 28 -7.37 15.85 11.93
CA MET A 28 -6.66 16.22 10.69
C MET A 28 -5.36 16.99 10.92
N ASP A 29 -5.30 17.81 11.95
CA ASP A 29 -4.13 18.59 12.33
C ASP A 29 -3.05 17.76 13.03
N GLU A 30 -3.39 16.58 13.55
CA GLU A 30 -2.47 15.64 14.20
C GLU A 30 -1.95 14.54 13.26
N GLU A 31 -2.48 14.43 12.04
CA GLU A 31 -2.15 13.32 11.12
C GLU A 31 -0.65 13.27 10.78
N HIS A 32 -0.03 14.44 10.59
CA HIS A 32 1.41 14.52 10.33
C HIS A 32 2.22 13.91 11.47
N GLU A 33 1.93 14.31 12.70
CA GLU A 33 2.60 13.79 13.88
C GLU A 33 2.38 12.28 14.04
N ALA A 34 1.18 11.79 13.76
CA ALA A 34 0.88 10.37 13.77
C ALA A 34 1.74 9.61 12.74
N LEU A 35 1.81 10.07 11.48
CA LEU A 35 2.63 9.46 10.44
C LEU A 35 4.12 9.46 10.84
N GLU A 36 4.65 10.57 11.36
CA GLU A 36 6.04 10.67 11.82
C GLU A 36 6.34 9.74 13.01
N ARG A 37 5.35 9.38 13.78
CA ARG A 37 5.45 8.39 14.87
C ARG A 37 5.11 6.95 14.44
N GLY A 38 5.15 6.67 13.16
CA GLY A 38 4.97 5.32 12.62
C GLY A 38 3.53 4.81 12.63
N TRP A 39 2.54 5.68 12.85
CA TRP A 39 1.14 5.32 12.68
C TRP A 39 0.78 5.32 11.19
N LEU A 40 -0.12 4.43 10.80
CA LEU A 40 -0.63 4.30 9.44
C LEU A 40 -2.15 4.43 9.44
N ALA A 41 -2.69 5.08 8.45
CA ALA A 41 -4.14 5.13 8.29
C ALA A 41 -4.69 3.72 8.05
N LEU A 42 -5.79 3.42 8.72
CA LEU A 42 -6.58 2.22 8.54
C LEU A 42 -7.96 2.64 8.07
N ASP A 43 -8.31 2.25 6.86
CA ASP A 43 -9.66 2.40 6.36
C ASP A 43 -10.54 1.32 7.04
N HIS A 44 -11.24 1.69 8.12
CA HIS A 44 -12.00 0.74 8.93
C HIS A 44 -13.49 0.86 8.63
N PRO A 45 -14.11 -0.16 8.01
CA PRO A 45 -15.48 -0.07 7.52
C PRO A 45 -16.55 0.14 8.61
N VAL A 46 -16.25 -0.22 9.86
CA VAL A 46 -17.22 -0.15 10.97
C VAL A 46 -17.28 1.24 11.60
N MET A 47 -16.20 2.03 11.54
CA MET A 47 -16.10 3.28 12.30
C MET A 47 -16.44 4.53 11.50
N ASN A 48 -16.50 4.45 10.17
CA ASN A 48 -16.72 5.59 9.26
C ASN A 48 -15.91 6.85 9.64
N ARG A 49 -14.71 6.62 10.21
CA ARG A 49 -13.76 7.64 10.68
C ARG A 49 -12.38 7.27 10.22
N GLU A 50 -11.52 8.26 10.12
CA GLU A 50 -10.10 8.00 9.90
C GLU A 50 -9.49 7.47 11.19
N VAL A 51 -9.12 6.21 11.13
CA VAL A 51 -8.46 5.51 12.23
C VAL A 51 -7.05 5.20 11.81
N PHE A 52 -6.12 5.46 12.69
CA PHE A 52 -4.72 5.07 12.51
C PHE A 52 -4.41 3.85 13.36
N TYR A 53 -3.49 3.03 12.91
CA TYR A 53 -2.97 1.90 13.68
C TYR A 53 -1.45 1.95 13.72
N GLN A 54 -0.88 1.46 14.79
CA GLN A 54 0.57 1.33 14.91
C GLN A 54 1.00 -0.10 14.60
N SER A 55 2.04 -0.20 13.78
CA SER A 55 2.59 -1.45 13.32
C SER A 55 4.10 -1.31 13.15
N ARG A 56 4.74 -2.29 12.58
CA ARG A 56 6.08 -2.17 11.99
C ARG A 56 5.96 -1.47 10.65
N SER A 57 5.65 -0.18 10.70
CA SER A 57 5.36 0.63 9.53
C SER A 57 6.57 0.78 8.62
N THR A 58 6.33 0.87 7.32
CA THR A 58 7.38 1.02 6.31
C THR A 58 7.11 2.22 5.43
N ARG A 59 8.16 2.97 5.08
CA ARG A 59 8.08 4.10 4.17
C ARG A 59 9.32 4.22 3.28
N ILE A 60 9.20 5.01 2.23
CA ILE A 60 10.31 5.48 1.41
C ILE A 60 10.48 6.98 1.65
N ASN A 61 11.68 7.39 2.03
CA ASN A 61 12.09 8.78 1.98
C ASN A 61 12.40 9.12 0.52
N LEU A 62 11.58 9.96 -0.10
CA LEU A 62 11.61 10.20 -1.54
C LEU A 62 12.78 11.07 -2.00
N ASP A 63 13.38 11.86 -1.14
CA ASP A 63 14.64 12.57 -1.42
C ASP A 63 15.78 11.62 -1.76
N LEU A 64 15.74 10.43 -1.16
CA LEU A 64 16.76 9.39 -1.32
C LEU A 64 16.40 8.37 -2.39
N TYR A 65 15.17 8.38 -2.87
CA TYR A 65 14.70 7.43 -3.88
C TYR A 65 15.47 7.56 -5.20
N ARG A 66 15.60 6.45 -5.91
CA ARG A 66 16.03 6.39 -7.31
C ARG A 66 15.26 5.27 -7.96
N PRO A 67 14.76 5.45 -9.18
CA PRO A 67 14.05 4.41 -9.91
C PRO A 67 14.83 3.11 -9.94
N ARG A 68 14.14 2.02 -9.70
CA ARG A 68 14.73 0.69 -9.68
C ARG A 68 14.79 0.09 -11.09
N TYR A 69 13.83 0.45 -11.91
CA TYR A 69 13.72 -0.01 -13.29
C TYR A 69 13.95 1.14 -14.26
N LYS A 70 14.62 0.85 -15.39
CA LYS A 70 14.84 1.83 -16.47
C LYS A 70 13.60 2.00 -17.35
N SER A 71 12.74 1.00 -17.38
CA SER A 71 11.48 1.00 -18.12
C SER A 71 10.49 0.09 -17.40
N HIS A 72 9.24 0.49 -17.41
CA HIS A 72 8.15 -0.24 -16.78
C HIS A 72 7.41 -1.04 -17.86
N THR A 73 7.82 -2.30 -18.06
CA THR A 73 7.23 -3.17 -19.08
C THR A 73 6.77 -4.49 -18.48
N HIS A 74 5.67 -5.02 -18.98
CA HIS A 74 5.17 -6.35 -18.65
C HIS A 74 4.93 -7.15 -19.92
N LYS A 75 5.53 -8.34 -20.02
CA LYS A 75 5.45 -9.19 -21.23
C LYS A 75 5.79 -8.44 -22.53
N GLY A 76 6.76 -7.54 -22.48
CA GLY A 76 7.20 -6.74 -23.63
C GLY A 76 6.31 -5.55 -23.98
N GLN A 77 5.25 -5.29 -23.23
CA GLN A 77 4.39 -4.12 -23.37
C GLN A 77 4.68 -3.10 -22.28
N GLU A 78 4.67 -1.83 -22.64
CA GLU A 78 4.79 -0.74 -21.69
C GLU A 78 3.56 -0.68 -20.77
N ILE A 79 3.80 -0.47 -19.47
CA ILE A 79 2.75 -0.26 -18.49
C ILE A 79 2.44 1.22 -18.44
N GLY A 80 1.19 1.58 -18.76
CA GLY A 80 0.65 2.91 -18.54
C GLY A 80 0.12 3.08 -17.12
N LEU A 81 0.16 4.32 -16.63
CA LEU A 81 -0.40 4.74 -15.34
C LEU A 81 -1.47 5.82 -15.60
N LYS A 82 -2.65 5.60 -15.05
CA LYS A 82 -3.72 6.60 -14.99
C LYS A 82 -4.14 6.83 -13.56
N ILE A 83 -4.28 8.08 -13.15
CA ILE A 83 -4.76 8.44 -11.82
C ILE A 83 -6.15 9.01 -11.96
N ILE A 84 -7.04 8.58 -11.08
CA ILE A 84 -8.42 9.06 -11.01
C ILE A 84 -8.78 9.37 -9.56
N ASP A 85 -9.59 10.38 -9.37
CA ASP A 85 -10.18 10.64 -8.06
C ASP A 85 -11.20 9.57 -7.70
N ALA A 86 -11.32 9.26 -6.43
CA ALA A 86 -12.24 8.21 -5.97
C ALA A 86 -13.69 8.45 -6.40
N SER A 87 -14.11 9.71 -6.52
CA SER A 87 -15.45 10.08 -7.03
C SER A 87 -15.69 9.70 -8.50
N GLU A 88 -14.64 9.51 -9.29
CA GLU A 88 -14.74 9.10 -10.69
C GLU A 88 -14.69 7.58 -10.91
N MET A 89 -14.38 6.85 -9.86
CA MET A 89 -14.16 5.39 -9.90
C MET A 89 -15.37 4.61 -10.40
N VAL A 90 -16.59 5.09 -10.14
CA VAL A 90 -17.85 4.47 -10.59
C VAL A 90 -17.85 4.20 -12.11
N LYS A 91 -17.02 4.91 -12.88
CA LYS A 91 -16.88 4.76 -14.33
C LYS A 91 -15.99 3.57 -14.74
N LEU A 92 -15.31 2.91 -13.79
CA LEU A 92 -14.36 1.83 -14.08
C LEU A 92 -14.87 0.46 -13.57
N LEU A 93 -15.75 -0.16 -14.33
CA LEU A 93 -16.43 -1.41 -13.99
C LEU A 93 -15.49 -2.62 -13.73
N GLY A 94 -14.24 -2.56 -14.21
CA GLY A 94 -13.28 -3.67 -14.05
C GLY A 94 -12.65 -3.79 -12.67
N LEU A 95 -12.57 -2.70 -11.89
CA LEU A 95 -11.84 -2.69 -10.61
C LEU A 95 -12.46 -3.62 -9.55
N PRO A 96 -13.78 -3.69 -9.35
CA PRO A 96 -14.37 -4.63 -8.39
C PRO A 96 -14.06 -6.09 -8.73
N HIS A 97 -13.99 -6.42 -10.03
CA HIS A 97 -13.62 -7.77 -10.46
C HIS A 97 -12.16 -8.09 -10.11
N ILE A 98 -11.24 -7.18 -10.39
CA ILE A 98 -9.82 -7.32 -10.03
C ILE A 98 -9.67 -7.49 -8.52
N TYR A 99 -10.37 -6.68 -7.73
CA TYR A 99 -10.34 -6.78 -6.27
C TYR A 99 -10.85 -8.14 -5.77
N LYS A 100 -11.95 -8.63 -6.30
CA LYS A 100 -12.50 -9.95 -5.96
C LYS A 100 -11.46 -11.05 -6.16
N LEU A 101 -10.80 -11.08 -7.31
CA LEU A 101 -9.76 -12.05 -7.63
C LEU A 101 -8.55 -11.95 -6.70
N TYR A 102 -8.16 -10.74 -6.35
CA TYR A 102 -7.11 -10.49 -5.37
C TYR A 102 -7.47 -11.09 -3.99
N MET A 103 -8.69 -10.84 -3.50
CA MET A 103 -9.16 -11.34 -2.21
C MET A 103 -9.24 -12.87 -2.19
N GLU A 104 -9.76 -13.49 -3.25
CA GLU A 104 -9.81 -14.95 -3.40
C GLU A 104 -8.41 -15.58 -3.34
N ARG A 105 -7.44 -14.98 -4.02
CA ARG A 105 -6.05 -15.45 -4.00
C ARG A 105 -5.41 -15.31 -2.61
N LYS A 106 -5.56 -14.17 -1.98
CA LYS A 106 -4.95 -13.87 -0.69
C LYS A 106 -5.60 -14.62 0.47
N LYS A 107 -6.81 -15.15 0.25
CA LYS A 107 -7.61 -15.83 1.29
C LYS A 107 -7.80 -14.98 2.53
N PHE A 108 -7.91 -13.67 2.35
CA PHE A 108 -8.22 -12.79 3.45
C PHE A 108 -9.66 -13.07 3.93
N GLY A 109 -9.79 -13.37 5.23
CA GLY A 109 -11.09 -13.64 5.86
C GLY A 109 -11.92 -12.40 6.17
N VAL A 110 -11.52 -11.24 5.68
CA VAL A 110 -12.18 -9.96 5.95
C VAL A 110 -12.89 -9.51 4.69
N ASP A 111 -14.17 -9.22 4.84
CA ASP A 111 -14.98 -8.63 3.76
C ASP A 111 -14.80 -7.11 3.80
N TYR A 112 -13.71 -6.64 3.20
CA TYR A 112 -13.40 -5.22 3.05
C TYR A 112 -13.67 -4.79 1.61
N ASP A 113 -14.43 -3.71 1.43
CA ASP A 113 -14.70 -3.12 0.13
C ASP A 113 -14.01 -1.74 -0.01
N PRO A 114 -12.90 -1.65 -0.76
CA PRO A 114 -12.17 -0.40 -0.93
C PRO A 114 -12.96 0.66 -1.70
N PHE A 115 -14.09 0.29 -2.30
CA PHE A 115 -14.91 1.16 -3.12
C PHE A 115 -16.07 1.80 -2.36
N SER A 116 -16.43 1.24 -1.20
CA SER A 116 -17.56 1.75 -0.38
C SER A 116 -17.14 2.90 0.56
N HIS A 117 -15.84 3.01 0.85
CA HIS A 117 -15.30 4.01 1.77
C HIS A 117 -14.20 4.81 1.09
N TYR A 118 -14.49 6.03 0.70
CA TYR A 118 -13.51 6.95 0.16
C TYR A 118 -13.83 8.39 0.57
N ASN A 119 -12.81 9.21 0.62
CA ASN A 119 -12.92 10.63 0.88
C ASN A 119 -12.27 11.46 -0.24
N ALA A 120 -12.32 12.77 -0.15
CA ALA A 120 -11.77 13.67 -1.16
C ALA A 120 -10.24 13.56 -1.35
N ARG A 121 -9.54 12.88 -0.44
CA ARG A 121 -8.09 12.67 -0.51
C ARG A 121 -7.71 11.33 -1.14
N ASP A 122 -8.70 10.46 -1.37
CA ASP A 122 -8.47 9.14 -1.96
C ASP A 122 -8.41 9.23 -3.48
N GLN A 123 -7.41 8.56 -4.03
CA GLN A 123 -7.20 8.44 -5.47
C GLN A 123 -6.91 6.97 -5.81
N PHE A 124 -7.22 6.60 -7.05
CA PHE A 124 -6.89 5.30 -7.61
C PHE A 124 -5.83 5.46 -8.70
N MET A 125 -4.74 4.73 -8.55
CA MET A 125 -3.72 4.56 -9.57
C MET A 125 -4.04 3.29 -10.35
N ILE A 126 -4.30 3.44 -11.64
CA ILE A 126 -4.70 2.35 -12.53
C ILE A 126 -3.54 2.01 -13.45
N PHE A 127 -3.10 0.76 -13.42
CA PHE A 127 -2.04 0.23 -14.26
C PHE A 127 -2.65 -0.54 -15.42
N TYR A 128 -2.21 -0.27 -16.65
CA TYR A 128 -2.77 -0.89 -17.86
C TYR A 128 -1.68 -1.11 -18.91
N THR A 129 -1.99 -1.94 -19.92
CA THR A 129 -1.15 -2.12 -21.10
C THR A 129 -1.93 -1.84 -22.37
N GLY A 130 -1.28 -1.20 -23.35
CA GLY A 130 -1.91 -0.83 -24.62
C GLY A 130 -2.97 0.26 -24.43
N THR A 131 -4.22 -0.10 -24.15
CA THR A 131 -5.32 0.83 -23.90
C THR A 131 -5.71 0.85 -22.42
N ALA A 132 -6.27 1.97 -21.95
CA ALA A 132 -6.69 2.12 -20.56
C ALA A 132 -7.79 1.13 -20.10
N ASP A 133 -8.40 0.41 -21.02
CA ASP A 133 -9.41 -0.62 -20.73
C ASP A 133 -8.77 -1.97 -20.37
N ASN A 134 -7.49 -2.17 -20.74
CA ASN A 134 -6.76 -3.39 -20.41
C ASN A 134 -6.03 -3.25 -19.07
N ILE A 135 -6.81 -3.25 -18.00
CA ILE A 135 -6.32 -2.99 -16.64
C ILE A 135 -5.57 -4.22 -16.12
N LEU A 136 -4.34 -4.01 -15.66
CA LEU A 136 -3.50 -5.01 -15.00
C LEU A 136 -3.72 -5.04 -13.49
N GLY A 137 -4.02 -3.91 -12.91
CA GLY A 137 -4.20 -3.76 -11.47
C GLY A 137 -4.46 -2.31 -11.10
N PHE A 138 -4.66 -2.10 -9.81
CA PHE A 138 -4.84 -0.75 -9.28
C PHE A 138 -4.32 -0.65 -7.85
N THR A 139 -4.11 0.58 -7.40
CA THR A 139 -3.76 0.93 -6.04
C THR A 139 -4.70 2.03 -5.56
N LYS A 140 -5.26 1.88 -4.38
CA LYS A 140 -5.90 2.98 -3.67
C LYS A 140 -4.83 3.69 -2.85
N GLN A 141 -4.71 4.98 -3.03
CA GLN A 141 -3.79 5.82 -2.27
C GLN A 141 -4.54 6.93 -1.56
N LYS A 142 -4.04 7.34 -0.40
CA LYS A 142 -4.50 8.51 0.32
C LYS A 142 -3.35 9.52 0.42
N ARG A 143 -3.64 10.78 0.12
CA ARG A 143 -2.65 11.87 0.18
C ARG A 143 -2.90 12.70 1.43
N TYR A 144 -1.83 12.94 2.18
CA TYR A 144 -1.81 13.84 3.32
C TYR A 144 -0.99 15.07 2.96
N ARG A 145 -1.42 16.20 3.45
CA ARG A 145 -0.69 17.46 3.31
C ARG A 145 -0.57 18.11 4.67
N TYR A 146 0.65 18.45 5.02
CA TYR A 146 0.93 19.23 6.21
C TYR A 146 1.94 20.31 5.84
N GLU A 147 1.60 21.57 6.02
CA GLU A 147 2.39 22.72 5.53
C GLU A 147 2.73 22.54 4.05
N ASP A 148 4.02 22.48 3.73
CA ASP A 148 4.51 22.26 2.35
C ASP A 148 4.91 20.79 2.09
N GLU A 149 4.68 19.89 3.03
CA GLU A 149 5.00 18.48 2.89
C GLU A 149 3.77 17.64 2.51
N HIS A 150 4.00 16.63 1.69
CA HIS A 150 2.97 15.71 1.23
C HIS A 150 3.36 14.28 1.58
N TYR A 151 2.38 13.52 2.02
CA TYR A 151 2.51 12.10 2.34
C TYR A 151 1.50 11.29 1.54
N SER A 152 1.88 10.08 1.17
CA SER A 152 0.97 9.14 0.52
C SER A 152 1.00 7.79 1.20
N THR A 153 -0.16 7.24 1.48
CA THR A 153 -0.34 5.85 1.93
C THR A 153 -0.98 5.04 0.82
N ILE A 154 -0.65 3.75 0.75
CA ILE A 154 -1.04 2.91 -0.36
C ILE A 154 -1.57 1.56 0.11
N ASP A 155 -2.70 1.17 -0.50
CA ASP A 155 -3.19 -0.20 -0.52
C ASP A 155 -3.20 -0.69 -1.97
N THR A 156 -2.36 -1.68 -2.28
CA THR A 156 -2.20 -2.18 -3.65
C THR A 156 -3.07 -3.40 -3.91
N TYR A 157 -3.81 -3.36 -4.99
CA TYR A 157 -4.65 -4.44 -5.49
C TYR A 157 -4.28 -4.75 -6.93
N ASP A 158 -4.00 -6.00 -7.26
CA ASP A 158 -3.61 -6.38 -8.61
C ASP A 158 -4.29 -7.65 -9.12
N SER A 159 -4.47 -7.73 -10.44
CA SER A 159 -5.08 -8.86 -11.15
C SER A 159 -4.08 -9.91 -11.60
N LYS A 160 -2.85 -9.86 -11.12
CA LYS A 160 -1.69 -10.61 -11.63
C LYS A 160 -1.89 -12.04 -11.99
N ASP A 161 -2.70 -12.72 -11.22
CA ASP A 161 -2.66 -14.16 -11.18
C ASP A 161 -3.78 -14.84 -11.96
N LEU A 162 -4.59 -14.08 -12.67
CA LEU A 162 -5.43 -14.66 -13.73
C LEU A 162 -4.60 -15.19 -14.89
N ALA A 163 -3.49 -14.52 -15.20
CA ALA A 163 -2.54 -14.99 -16.21
C ALA A 163 -1.50 -15.96 -15.63
N GLY A 164 -1.38 -16.06 -14.31
CA GLY A 164 -0.37 -16.86 -13.62
C GLY A 164 -0.71 -18.34 -13.49
N LEU A 165 -1.98 -18.72 -13.68
CA LEU A 165 -2.38 -20.13 -13.73
C LEU A 165 -1.86 -20.85 -14.98
N GLU A 166 -1.50 -20.12 -16.03
CA GLU A 166 -0.92 -20.69 -17.25
C GLU A 166 0.56 -20.34 -17.48
N SER A 167 1.13 -19.43 -16.72
CA SER A 167 2.55 -19.09 -16.87
C SER A 167 3.41 -20.04 -16.06
N VAL A 168 3.95 -21.03 -16.72
CA VAL A 168 5.26 -21.61 -16.40
C VAL A 168 6.17 -20.45 -15.98
N ILE A 169 6.62 -20.49 -14.74
CA ILE A 169 7.54 -19.52 -14.15
C ILE A 169 8.73 -19.37 -15.12
N HIS A 170 8.71 -18.34 -15.93
CA HIS A 170 9.92 -17.87 -16.57
C HIS A 170 10.75 -17.23 -15.47
N ALA A 171 11.80 -17.91 -15.07
CA ALA A 171 12.69 -17.59 -13.94
C ALA A 171 13.33 -16.20 -13.98
N ASN A 172 13.01 -15.36 -14.95
CA ASN A 172 13.60 -14.04 -15.18
C ASN A 172 12.59 -12.89 -15.34
N THR A 173 11.31 -13.11 -15.09
CA THR A 173 10.34 -12.01 -15.19
C THR A 173 10.16 -11.35 -13.82
N VAL A 174 10.38 -10.05 -13.77
CA VAL A 174 10.10 -9.24 -12.58
C VAL A 174 8.60 -9.30 -12.28
N PRO A 175 8.20 -9.56 -11.03
CA PRO A 175 6.79 -9.54 -10.65
C PRO A 175 6.16 -8.18 -10.98
N ILE A 176 4.95 -8.18 -11.51
CA ILE A 176 4.28 -6.94 -11.90
C ILE A 176 4.11 -5.99 -10.71
N SER A 177 3.90 -6.50 -9.47
CA SER A 177 3.81 -5.70 -8.26
C SER A 177 5.07 -4.92 -7.94
N ASP A 178 6.24 -5.47 -8.27
CA ASP A 178 7.48 -4.75 -8.07
C ASP A 178 7.61 -3.59 -9.07
N ILE A 179 7.13 -3.81 -10.30
CA ILE A 179 7.14 -2.78 -11.34
C ILE A 179 6.13 -1.68 -11.01
N THR A 180 4.89 -2.05 -10.67
CA THR A 180 3.85 -1.07 -10.34
C THR A 180 4.21 -0.27 -9.08
N LEU A 181 4.77 -0.90 -8.06
CA LEU A 181 5.24 -0.19 -6.87
C LEU A 181 6.36 0.80 -7.20
N ASP A 182 7.29 0.45 -8.10
CA ASP A 182 8.32 1.40 -8.54
C ASP A 182 7.70 2.61 -9.27
N MET A 183 6.69 2.38 -10.11
CA MET A 183 5.92 3.44 -10.78
C MET A 183 5.19 4.34 -9.79
N GLU A 184 4.61 3.78 -8.75
CA GLU A 184 3.92 4.51 -7.68
C GLU A 184 4.88 5.42 -6.92
N ILE A 185 6.05 4.87 -6.53
CA ILE A 185 7.08 5.62 -5.81
C ILE A 185 7.66 6.71 -6.71
N GLU A 186 7.95 6.40 -7.99
CA GLU A 186 8.44 7.38 -8.95
C GLU A 186 7.43 8.51 -9.18
N TRP A 187 6.15 8.16 -9.32
CA TRP A 187 5.10 9.16 -9.43
C TRP A 187 5.04 10.06 -8.18
N ALA A 188 5.10 9.47 -6.98
CA ALA A 188 5.08 10.22 -5.73
C ALA A 188 6.28 11.19 -5.66
N ALA A 189 7.48 10.74 -6.01
CA ALA A 189 8.68 11.57 -6.04
C ALA A 189 8.55 12.74 -7.05
N ASN A 190 7.95 12.50 -8.22
CA ASN A 190 7.73 13.50 -9.25
C ASN A 190 6.59 14.49 -8.89
N ASN A 191 5.76 14.17 -7.90
CA ASN A 191 4.68 15.02 -7.41
C ASN A 191 4.98 15.69 -6.07
N TYR A 192 6.28 15.84 -5.74
CA TYR A 192 6.76 16.55 -4.54
C TYR A 192 6.22 15.97 -3.24
N ILE A 193 6.07 14.66 -3.17
CA ILE A 193 5.73 13.93 -1.95
C ILE A 193 7.02 13.63 -1.21
N SER A 194 7.09 13.92 0.09
CA SER A 194 8.29 13.71 0.90
C SER A 194 8.48 12.26 1.30
N HIS A 195 7.38 11.59 1.66
CA HIS A 195 7.39 10.22 2.14
C HIS A 195 6.25 9.39 1.54
N PHE A 196 6.59 8.17 1.17
CA PHE A 196 5.67 7.20 0.60
C PHE A 196 5.53 6.00 1.54
N TYR A 197 4.37 5.88 2.19
CA TYR A 197 4.11 4.84 3.18
C TYR A 197 3.57 3.58 2.51
N MET A 198 4.22 2.45 2.76
CA MET A 198 3.92 1.15 2.12
C MET A 198 3.18 0.18 3.05
N GLY A 199 2.61 0.68 4.14
CA GLY A 199 1.91 -0.15 5.11
C GLY A 199 2.83 -0.94 6.03
N SER A 200 2.30 -2.02 6.62
CA SER A 200 2.99 -2.86 7.60
C SER A 200 4.13 -3.69 7.00
N GLY A 201 5.16 -3.93 7.78
CA GLY A 201 6.35 -4.72 7.44
C GLY A 201 6.57 -5.95 8.32
N TYR A 202 5.54 -6.46 9.01
CA TYR A 202 5.71 -7.63 9.88
C TYR A 202 5.88 -8.94 9.14
N GLU A 203 5.24 -9.09 7.99
CA GLU A 203 5.23 -10.36 7.26
C GLU A 203 6.50 -10.54 6.44
N LEU A 204 6.95 -11.79 6.29
CA LEU A 204 8.05 -12.16 5.39
C LEU A 204 7.79 -11.68 3.96
N SER A 205 6.53 -11.71 3.53
CA SER A 205 6.10 -11.19 2.22
C SER A 205 6.35 -9.68 2.05
N SER A 206 6.64 -8.95 3.13
CA SER A 206 6.94 -7.51 3.12
C SER A 206 8.42 -7.18 2.96
N GLU A 207 9.31 -8.17 3.02
CA GLU A 207 10.76 -7.93 2.97
C GLU A 207 11.24 -7.29 1.66
N TYR A 208 10.52 -7.49 0.56
CA TYR A 208 10.83 -6.88 -0.73
C TYR A 208 10.86 -5.34 -0.67
N LYS A 209 10.09 -4.74 0.24
CA LYS A 209 10.02 -3.28 0.45
C LYS A 209 11.40 -2.70 0.76
N ALA A 210 12.23 -3.44 1.49
CA ALA A 210 13.60 -3.03 1.80
C ALA A 210 14.55 -2.99 0.59
N ASN A 211 14.13 -3.46 -0.58
CA ASN A 211 14.95 -3.39 -1.79
C ASN A 211 14.97 -1.98 -2.40
N TYR A 212 14.02 -1.13 -2.05
CA TYR A 212 13.97 0.24 -2.55
C TYR A 212 14.98 1.15 -1.86
N ARG A 213 15.51 2.10 -2.60
CA ARG A 213 16.37 3.15 -2.05
C ARG A 213 15.53 4.17 -1.30
N GLY A 214 16.00 4.64 -0.16
CA GLY A 214 15.22 5.51 0.72
C GLY A 214 14.32 4.75 1.70
N PHE A 215 14.34 3.40 1.69
CA PHE A 215 13.54 2.59 2.61
C PHE A 215 13.86 2.89 4.07
N GLU A 216 12.80 3.08 4.84
CA GLU A 216 12.80 3.26 6.29
C GLU A 216 11.71 2.38 6.91
N TRP A 217 11.92 1.94 8.13
CA TRP A 217 10.94 1.18 8.90
C TRP A 217 10.87 1.67 10.34
N TRP A 218 9.68 1.60 10.93
CA TRP A 218 9.44 2.04 12.29
C TRP A 218 9.88 0.99 13.30
N THR A 219 10.80 1.37 14.20
CA THR A 219 11.34 0.47 15.24
C THR A 219 10.45 0.35 16.47
N GLY A 220 9.45 1.22 16.60
CA GLY A 220 8.65 1.46 17.79
C GLY A 220 8.97 2.82 18.43
N THR A 221 10.13 3.41 18.11
CA THR A 221 10.58 4.68 18.67
C THR A 221 11.11 5.66 17.61
N GLU A 222 11.62 5.14 16.51
CA GLU A 222 12.23 5.96 15.44
C GLU A 222 12.17 5.28 14.08
N TRP A 223 12.34 6.06 13.02
CA TRP A 223 12.52 5.55 11.66
C TRP A 223 13.96 5.10 11.42
N SER A 224 14.15 3.82 11.09
CA SER A 224 15.46 3.20 10.88
C SER A 224 15.68 2.81 9.44
N ARG A 225 16.91 3.04 8.95
CA ARG A 225 17.39 2.55 7.64
C ARG A 225 18.13 1.21 7.72
N ASN A 226 18.20 0.62 8.90
CA ASN A 226 18.93 -0.63 9.11
C ASN A 226 18.16 -1.83 8.55
N LYS A 227 18.37 -2.10 7.25
CA LYS A 227 17.72 -3.19 6.52
C LYS A 227 18.05 -4.56 7.07
N LYS A 228 19.21 -4.75 7.70
CA LYS A 228 19.59 -6.04 8.32
C LYS A 228 18.72 -6.33 9.54
N GLN A 229 18.43 -5.31 10.32
CA GLN A 229 17.55 -5.45 11.48
C GLN A 229 16.08 -5.59 11.07
N TYR A 230 15.68 -5.00 9.96
CA TYR A 230 14.33 -5.15 9.40
C TYR A 230 14.04 -6.59 8.97
N ARG A 231 14.99 -7.27 8.35
CA ARG A 231 14.87 -8.64 7.79
C ARG A 231 15.07 -9.76 8.81
N ARG A 232 15.11 -9.46 10.08
CA ARG A 232 15.17 -10.43 11.17
C ARG A 232 13.78 -10.72 11.68
#